data_9b3499152ddc277f0dfedee920572e22
#
_entry.id   9b3499152ddc277f0dfedee920572e22
#
_cell.length_a   1.000
_cell.length_b   1.000
_cell.length_c   1.000
_cell.angle_alpha   90.00
_cell.angle_beta   90.00
_cell.angle_gamma   90.00
#
_symmetry.space_group_name_H-M   'P 1'
#
loop_
_entity.id
_entity.type
_entity.pdbx_description
1 polymer ?
#
loop_
_entity_poly.entity_id
_entity_poly.type
_entity_poly.pdbx_seq_one_letter_code
_entity_poly.pdbx_strand_id
1 'polypeptide(L)'
;MNGGRLPLLVIVSGAPGAGKTTLGRTIASRLALPFLSKDELKEAIGEKVGTPADVPASQRLGLAAYSVLFGMATRILEAGGGAVVESNFRRGQSEPELRFIVALADARLVHCSAAPPTVMRRYAERYQRGDRHPVHLDAQRAGALADDLASGRFEPLDLEVPTLVVATDDGYAPHLDEVVEFLRAEAGVGGGPILVAQS
;
A
#
# COMPACT_ATOMS: atom_id res chain seq x y z
N MET A 1 -25.26 15.12 -14.58
CA MET A 1 -23.83 15.36 -14.30
C MET A 1 -23.77 15.75 -12.84
N ASN A 2 -23.36 14.80 -11.96
CA ASN A 2 -23.20 15.11 -10.54
C ASN A 2 -22.09 16.15 -10.41
N GLY A 3 -22.39 17.35 -9.93
CA GLY A 3 -21.43 18.37 -9.52
C GLY A 3 -20.60 17.79 -8.37
N GLY A 4 -19.59 17.02 -8.74
CA GLY A 4 -19.17 15.93 -7.94
C GLY A 4 -17.89 16.20 -7.21
N ARG A 5 -17.96 15.90 -5.95
CA ARG A 5 -16.81 15.53 -5.13
C ARG A 5 -16.03 14.40 -5.85
N LEU A 6 -14.70 14.54 -5.92
CA LEU A 6 -13.85 13.49 -6.46
C LEU A 6 -14.00 12.20 -5.63
N PRO A 7 -13.90 11.03 -6.24
CA PRO A 7 -13.98 9.75 -5.53
C PRO A 7 -12.79 9.60 -4.57
N LEU A 8 -13.01 8.93 -3.43
CA LEU A 8 -11.96 8.69 -2.44
C LEU A 8 -10.96 7.65 -2.93
N LEU A 9 -9.68 8.00 -2.99
CA LEU A 9 -8.58 7.07 -3.19
C LEU A 9 -7.76 6.94 -1.90
N VAL A 10 -7.72 5.76 -1.31
CA VAL A 10 -6.84 5.47 -0.18
C VAL A 10 -5.62 4.71 -0.67
N ILE A 11 -4.44 5.28 -0.49
CA ILE A 11 -3.16 4.64 -0.80
C ILE A 11 -2.59 4.09 0.50
N VAL A 12 -2.40 2.78 0.60
CA VAL A 12 -1.79 2.12 1.77
C VAL A 12 -0.38 1.69 1.42
N SER A 13 0.61 2.27 2.10
CA SER A 13 2.04 2.04 1.88
C SER A 13 2.77 1.58 3.14
N GLY A 14 4.05 1.23 3.00
CA GLY A 14 4.95 0.80 4.07
C GLY A 14 5.77 -0.44 3.71
N ALA A 15 6.68 -0.85 4.56
CA ALA A 15 7.58 -1.98 4.33
C ALA A 15 6.85 -3.34 4.25
N PRO A 16 7.42 -4.37 3.59
CA PRO A 16 6.96 -5.74 3.75
C PRO A 16 6.97 -6.13 5.24
N GLY A 17 5.86 -6.67 5.75
CA GLY A 17 5.74 -6.97 7.19
C GLY A 17 5.20 -5.83 8.07
N ALA A 18 5.03 -4.62 7.55
CA ALA A 18 4.46 -3.49 8.29
C ALA A 18 2.93 -3.52 8.49
N GLY A 19 2.25 -4.62 8.22
CA GLY A 19 0.81 -4.76 8.51
C GLY A 19 -0.16 -4.11 7.50
N LYS A 20 0.33 -3.61 6.38
CA LYS A 20 -0.45 -2.91 5.34
C LYS A 20 -1.73 -3.64 4.90
N THR A 21 -1.59 -4.92 4.54
CA THR A 21 -2.70 -5.71 4.00
C THR A 21 -3.83 -5.86 5.01
N THR A 22 -3.49 -6.09 6.28
CA THR A 22 -4.48 -6.19 7.37
C THR A 22 -5.20 -4.86 7.57
N LEU A 23 -4.44 -3.76 7.70
CA LEU A 23 -5.02 -2.43 7.87
C LEU A 23 -5.82 -2.02 6.63
N GLY A 24 -5.28 -2.19 5.43
CA GLY A 24 -5.93 -1.83 4.17
C GLY A 24 -7.25 -2.57 3.94
N ARG A 25 -7.32 -3.88 4.21
CA ARG A 25 -8.57 -4.65 4.16
C ARG A 25 -9.59 -4.15 5.18
N THR A 26 -9.14 -3.83 6.39
CA THR A 26 -10.02 -3.29 7.43
C THR A 26 -10.58 -1.92 7.04
N ILE A 27 -9.73 -1.03 6.51
CA ILE A 27 -10.15 0.27 5.97
C ILE A 27 -11.18 0.07 4.84
N ALA A 28 -10.88 -0.78 3.87
CA ALA A 28 -11.75 -1.05 2.73
C ALA A 28 -13.14 -1.54 3.19
N SER A 29 -13.18 -2.46 4.16
CA SER A 29 -14.42 -2.95 4.76
C SER A 29 -15.21 -1.85 5.48
N ARG A 30 -14.53 -1.01 6.27
CA ARG A 30 -15.16 0.10 7.03
C ARG A 30 -15.70 1.22 6.14
N LEU A 31 -15.11 1.40 4.96
CA LEU A 31 -15.52 2.41 3.99
C LEU A 31 -16.38 1.85 2.85
N ALA A 32 -16.63 0.55 2.82
CA ALA A 32 -17.32 -0.15 1.73
C ALA A 32 -16.68 0.12 0.36
N LEU A 33 -15.33 0.10 0.31
CA LEU A 33 -14.55 0.30 -0.90
C LEU A 33 -13.90 -1.00 -1.38
N PRO A 34 -13.69 -1.19 -2.70
CA PRO A 34 -12.88 -2.28 -3.21
C PRO A 34 -11.44 -2.15 -2.71
N PHE A 35 -10.87 -3.30 -2.31
CA PHE A 35 -9.47 -3.43 -1.90
C PHE A 35 -8.64 -4.02 -3.05
N LEU A 36 -7.65 -3.30 -3.50
CA LEU A 36 -6.76 -3.69 -4.58
C LEU A 36 -5.33 -3.84 -4.02
N SER A 37 -4.89 -5.08 -3.85
CA SER A 37 -3.51 -5.39 -3.40
C SER A 37 -2.65 -5.85 -4.57
N LYS A 38 -1.53 -5.20 -4.76
CA LYS A 38 -0.56 -5.57 -5.79
C LYS A 38 -0.04 -7.00 -5.59
N ASP A 39 0.16 -7.42 -4.34
CA ASP A 39 0.69 -8.76 -4.06
C ASP A 39 -0.36 -9.84 -4.36
N GLU A 40 -1.64 -9.62 -4.07
CA GLU A 40 -2.73 -10.53 -4.45
C GLU A 40 -2.88 -10.64 -5.97
N LEU A 41 -2.78 -9.51 -6.69
CA LEU A 41 -2.78 -9.52 -8.15
C LEU A 41 -1.59 -10.31 -8.71
N LYS A 42 -0.40 -10.13 -8.13
CA LYS A 42 0.80 -10.88 -8.52
C LYS A 42 0.62 -12.39 -8.29
N GLU A 43 0.02 -12.77 -7.18
CA GLU A 43 -0.30 -14.16 -6.83
C GLU A 43 -1.28 -14.76 -7.82
N ALA A 44 -2.41 -14.08 -8.09
CA ALA A 44 -3.42 -14.51 -9.04
C ALA A 44 -2.87 -14.68 -10.48
N ILE A 45 -1.99 -13.76 -10.91
CA ILE A 45 -1.29 -13.90 -12.20
C ILE A 45 -0.37 -15.11 -12.16
N GLY A 46 0.42 -15.25 -11.08
CA GLY A 46 1.38 -16.35 -10.92
C GLY A 46 0.72 -17.75 -10.94
N GLU A 47 -0.47 -17.88 -10.37
CA GLU A 47 -1.27 -19.11 -10.45
C GLU A 47 -1.61 -19.52 -11.89
N LYS A 48 -1.70 -18.57 -12.81
CA LYS A 48 -2.04 -18.84 -14.22
C LYS A 48 -0.82 -19.03 -15.11
N VAL A 49 0.26 -18.27 -14.86
CA VAL A 49 1.46 -18.29 -15.71
C VAL A 49 2.59 -19.16 -15.12
N GLY A 50 2.43 -19.64 -13.89
CA GLY A 50 3.41 -20.45 -13.18
C GLY A 50 4.32 -19.65 -12.24
N THR A 51 5.00 -20.36 -11.34
CA THR A 51 5.96 -19.77 -10.41
C THR A 51 7.20 -19.30 -11.16
N PRO A 52 7.67 -18.05 -10.92
CA PRO A 52 8.87 -17.53 -11.58
C PRO A 52 10.11 -18.34 -11.18
N ALA A 53 10.98 -18.59 -12.17
CA ALA A 53 12.20 -19.39 -11.96
C ALA A 53 13.27 -18.64 -11.16
N ASP A 54 13.26 -17.29 -11.22
CA ASP A 54 14.28 -16.43 -10.62
C ASP A 54 13.71 -15.06 -10.18
N VAL A 55 14.54 -14.29 -9.48
CA VAL A 55 14.17 -12.96 -8.99
C VAL A 55 13.80 -12.01 -10.14
N PRO A 56 14.55 -11.91 -11.27
CA PRO A 56 14.15 -11.10 -12.42
C PRO A 56 12.78 -11.47 -12.98
N ALA A 57 12.45 -12.75 -13.11
CA ALA A 57 11.13 -13.20 -13.56
C ALA A 57 10.03 -12.79 -12.57
N SER A 58 10.28 -12.94 -11.27
CA SER A 58 9.38 -12.47 -10.20
C SER A 58 9.17 -10.95 -10.24
N GLN A 59 10.22 -10.19 -10.58
CA GLN A 59 10.12 -8.73 -10.73
C GLN A 59 9.26 -8.34 -11.94
N ARG A 60 9.45 -8.99 -13.09
CA ARG A 60 8.60 -8.75 -14.28
C ARG A 60 7.12 -9.03 -13.99
N LEU A 61 6.84 -10.12 -13.26
CA LEU A 61 5.48 -10.42 -12.82
C LEU A 61 4.94 -9.33 -11.87
N GLY A 62 5.81 -8.79 -11.01
CA GLY A 62 5.47 -7.66 -10.15
C GLY A 62 5.12 -6.38 -10.93
N LEU A 63 5.82 -6.09 -12.03
CA LEU A 63 5.50 -4.97 -12.92
C LEU A 63 4.15 -5.17 -13.62
N ALA A 64 3.87 -6.39 -14.11
CA ALA A 64 2.56 -6.72 -14.67
C ALA A 64 1.44 -6.51 -13.64
N ALA A 65 1.64 -6.96 -12.39
CA ALA A 65 0.67 -6.74 -11.32
C ALA A 65 0.44 -5.25 -11.01
N TYR A 66 1.47 -4.40 -11.08
CA TYR A 66 1.30 -2.95 -10.96
C TYR A 66 0.48 -2.37 -12.10
N SER A 67 0.75 -2.77 -13.34
CA SER A 67 -0.05 -2.30 -14.50
C SER A 67 -1.52 -2.65 -14.35
N VAL A 68 -1.83 -3.85 -13.85
CA VAL A 68 -3.20 -4.26 -13.56
C VAL A 68 -3.80 -3.44 -12.42
N LEU A 69 -3.07 -3.26 -11.30
CA LEU A 69 -3.49 -2.46 -10.16
C LEU A 69 -3.91 -1.05 -10.57
N PHE A 70 -3.02 -0.34 -11.27
CA PHE A 70 -3.26 1.04 -11.70
C PHE A 70 -4.38 1.12 -12.74
N GLY A 71 -4.44 0.17 -13.69
CA GLY A 71 -5.52 0.11 -14.67
C GLY A 71 -6.90 -0.12 -14.04
N MET A 72 -7.00 -0.98 -13.03
CA MET A 72 -8.24 -1.20 -12.27
C MET A 72 -8.62 0.03 -11.45
N ALA A 73 -7.67 0.61 -10.70
CA ALA A 73 -7.90 1.81 -9.92
C ALA A 73 -8.40 2.97 -10.80
N THR A 74 -7.74 3.23 -11.93
CA THR A 74 -8.15 4.27 -12.89
C THR A 74 -9.60 4.09 -13.32
N ARG A 75 -9.98 2.89 -13.77
CA ARG A 75 -11.36 2.63 -14.24
C ARG A 75 -12.42 2.79 -13.16
N ILE A 76 -12.10 2.43 -11.92
CA ILE A 76 -13.00 2.61 -10.77
C ILE A 76 -13.18 4.11 -10.50
N LEU A 77 -12.08 4.88 -10.48
CA LEU A 77 -12.10 6.31 -10.22
C LEU A 77 -12.82 7.09 -11.33
N GLU A 78 -12.56 6.77 -12.60
CA GLU A 78 -13.25 7.36 -13.76
C GLU A 78 -14.76 7.08 -13.74
N ALA A 79 -15.18 5.94 -13.20
CA ALA A 79 -16.58 5.61 -13.00
C ALA A 79 -17.21 6.30 -11.78
N GLY A 80 -16.45 7.13 -11.03
CA GLY A 80 -16.90 7.82 -9.83
C GLY A 80 -16.89 6.97 -8.55
N GLY A 81 -16.31 5.77 -8.60
CA GLY A 81 -16.13 4.88 -7.45
C GLY A 81 -14.81 5.15 -6.72
N GLY A 82 -14.81 4.99 -5.39
CA GLY A 82 -13.56 5.03 -4.61
C GLY A 82 -12.85 3.68 -4.56
N ALA A 83 -11.58 3.67 -4.14
CA ALA A 83 -10.80 2.44 -3.98
C ALA A 83 -9.73 2.56 -2.88
N VAL A 84 -9.36 1.42 -2.32
CA VAL A 84 -8.16 1.26 -1.50
C VAL A 84 -7.11 0.51 -2.31
N VAL A 85 -5.97 1.13 -2.58
CA VAL A 85 -4.83 0.51 -3.28
C VAL A 85 -3.69 0.24 -2.30
N GLU A 86 -3.14 -0.96 -2.32
CA GLU A 86 -2.10 -1.39 -1.38
C GLU A 86 -0.89 -1.98 -2.09
N SER A 87 0.28 -1.52 -1.69
CA SER A 87 1.56 -2.14 -2.05
C SER A 87 2.70 -1.66 -1.14
N ASN A 88 3.85 -2.34 -1.19
CA ASN A 88 5.11 -1.78 -0.71
C ASN A 88 5.65 -0.78 -1.74
N PHE A 89 4.90 0.30 -1.94
CA PHE A 89 5.36 1.42 -2.75
C PHE A 89 6.71 1.94 -2.23
N ARG A 90 7.61 2.26 -3.14
CA ARG A 90 8.97 2.72 -2.81
C ARG A 90 9.08 4.21 -3.05
N ARG A 91 9.49 4.93 -2.01
CA ARG A 91 9.76 6.37 -2.09
C ARG A 91 10.79 6.67 -3.19
N GLY A 92 10.54 7.71 -3.97
CA GLY A 92 11.37 8.12 -5.10
C GLY A 92 11.22 7.26 -6.35
N GLN A 93 10.44 6.18 -6.30
CA GLN A 93 10.26 5.27 -7.42
C GLN A 93 8.79 5.08 -7.84
N SER A 94 7.86 5.06 -6.88
CA SER A 94 6.44 4.75 -7.15
C SER A 94 5.59 5.99 -7.38
N GLU A 95 6.06 7.17 -7.04
CA GLU A 95 5.30 8.41 -7.13
C GLU A 95 4.88 8.78 -8.56
N PRO A 96 5.72 8.59 -9.61
CA PRO A 96 5.32 8.93 -10.98
C PRO A 96 4.01 8.26 -11.40
N GLU A 97 3.87 6.96 -11.19
CA GLU A 97 2.65 6.23 -11.54
C GLU A 97 1.49 6.58 -10.62
N LEU A 98 1.75 6.77 -9.32
CA LEU A 98 0.71 7.13 -8.35
C LEU A 98 0.10 8.49 -8.66
N ARG A 99 0.87 9.48 -9.11
CA ARG A 99 0.37 10.81 -9.46
C ARG A 99 -0.73 10.78 -10.51
N PHE A 100 -0.72 9.84 -11.43
CA PHE A 100 -1.79 9.71 -12.44
C PHE A 100 -3.13 9.36 -11.82
N ILE A 101 -3.18 8.43 -10.86
CA ILE A 101 -4.44 8.06 -10.19
C ILE A 101 -4.82 9.05 -9.09
N VAL A 102 -3.85 9.70 -8.44
CA VAL A 102 -4.06 10.79 -7.48
C VAL A 102 -4.80 11.96 -8.14
N ALA A 103 -4.46 12.32 -9.36
CA ALA A 103 -5.10 13.40 -10.11
C ALA A 103 -6.60 13.14 -10.40
N LEU A 104 -7.08 11.91 -10.29
CA LEU A 104 -8.46 11.52 -10.54
C LEU A 104 -9.34 11.48 -9.27
N ALA A 105 -8.77 11.75 -8.09
CA ALA A 105 -9.40 11.42 -6.83
C ALA A 105 -9.16 12.44 -5.70
N ASP A 106 -10.01 12.40 -4.67
CA ASP A 106 -9.67 12.87 -3.32
C ASP A 106 -8.76 11.80 -2.69
N ALA A 107 -7.45 11.94 -2.92
CA ALA A 107 -6.47 10.95 -2.54
C ALA A 107 -5.93 11.18 -1.12
N ARG A 108 -5.72 10.08 -0.37
CA ARG A 108 -5.15 10.08 0.97
C ARG A 108 -4.15 8.96 1.11
N LEU A 109 -3.04 9.24 1.76
CA LEU A 109 -2.00 8.26 2.05
C LEU A 109 -2.09 7.80 3.51
N VAL A 110 -2.21 6.49 3.70
CA VAL A 110 -2.01 5.82 5.00
C VAL A 110 -0.71 5.05 4.94
N HIS A 111 0.26 5.49 5.71
CA HIS A 111 1.58 4.87 5.76
C HIS A 111 1.70 3.99 7.00
N CYS A 112 1.81 2.67 6.80
CA CYS A 112 2.08 1.71 7.87
C CYS A 112 3.56 1.74 8.25
N SER A 113 3.85 2.17 9.47
CA SER A 113 5.19 2.19 10.05
C SER A 113 5.34 1.10 11.11
N ALA A 114 6.46 0.39 11.09
CA ALA A 114 6.86 -0.50 12.16
C ALA A 114 8.39 -0.46 12.31
N ALA A 115 8.88 -0.68 13.53
CA ALA A 115 10.31 -0.70 13.79
C ALA A 115 11.00 -1.78 12.94
N PRO A 116 12.21 -1.51 12.39
CA PRO A 116 12.91 -2.47 11.56
C PRO A 116 13.04 -3.88 12.16
N PRO A 117 13.32 -4.07 13.47
CA PRO A 117 13.32 -5.39 14.08
C PRO A 117 11.95 -6.10 14.01
N THR A 118 10.85 -5.37 14.19
CA THR A 118 9.48 -5.90 14.08
C THR A 118 9.19 -6.34 12.64
N VAL A 119 9.57 -5.53 11.65
CA VAL A 119 9.43 -5.85 10.22
C VAL A 119 10.18 -7.12 9.89
N MET A 120 11.45 -7.22 10.26
CA MET A 120 12.31 -8.38 9.98
C MET A 120 11.79 -9.65 10.65
N ARG A 121 11.38 -9.57 11.92
CA ARG A 121 10.77 -10.69 12.64
C ARG A 121 9.51 -11.19 11.94
N ARG A 122 8.56 -10.30 11.64
CA ARG A 122 7.30 -10.66 10.96
C ARG A 122 7.52 -11.22 9.55
N TYR A 123 8.53 -10.72 8.85
CA TYR A 123 8.92 -11.24 7.54
C TYR A 123 9.45 -12.67 7.64
N ALA A 124 10.35 -12.94 8.60
CA ALA A 124 10.90 -14.27 8.86
C ALA A 124 9.81 -15.28 9.31
N GLU A 125 8.94 -14.88 10.25
CA GLU A 125 7.84 -15.70 10.74
C GLU A 125 6.88 -16.13 9.61
N ARG A 126 6.55 -15.23 8.68
CA ARG A 126 5.72 -15.54 7.51
C ARG A 126 6.37 -16.56 6.60
N TYR A 127 7.66 -16.41 6.37
CA TYR A 127 8.43 -17.37 5.57
C TYR A 127 8.43 -18.76 6.23
N GLN A 128 8.69 -18.83 7.54
CA GLN A 128 8.73 -20.09 8.29
C GLN A 128 7.39 -20.82 8.32
N ARG A 129 6.26 -20.09 8.39
CA ARG A 129 4.92 -20.68 8.35
C ARG A 129 4.48 -21.16 6.97
N GLY A 130 5.19 -20.80 5.92
CA GLY A 130 4.78 -21.08 4.55
C GLY A 130 3.54 -20.30 4.08
N ASP A 131 3.19 -19.22 4.79
CA ASP A 131 2.01 -18.39 4.49
C ASP A 131 2.19 -17.53 3.24
N ARG A 132 3.37 -17.59 2.64
CA ARG A 132 3.71 -16.72 1.51
C ARG A 132 3.70 -17.49 0.20
N HIS A 133 2.96 -16.96 -0.78
CA HIS A 133 2.89 -17.57 -2.10
C HIS A 133 4.29 -17.63 -2.75
N PRO A 134 4.67 -18.78 -3.38
CA PRO A 134 6.01 -18.99 -3.95
C PRO A 134 6.44 -17.93 -4.98
N VAL A 135 5.50 -17.25 -5.63
CA VAL A 135 5.74 -16.19 -6.63
C VAL A 135 6.61 -15.04 -6.13
N HIS A 136 6.72 -14.84 -4.81
CA HIS A 136 7.45 -13.72 -4.19
C HIS A 136 8.94 -13.98 -4.02
N LEU A 137 9.37 -15.24 -3.98
CA LEU A 137 10.77 -15.67 -3.77
C LEU A 137 11.40 -15.01 -2.52
N ASP A 138 10.65 -14.96 -1.41
CA ASP A 138 11.00 -14.19 -0.21
C ASP A 138 12.34 -14.61 0.40
N ALA A 139 12.70 -15.90 0.37
CA ALA A 139 13.99 -16.38 0.86
C ALA A 139 15.18 -15.71 0.15
N GLN A 140 15.05 -15.48 -1.16
CA GLN A 140 16.10 -14.87 -1.98
C GLN A 140 16.16 -13.33 -1.83
N ARG A 141 15.16 -12.73 -1.20
CA ARG A 141 14.99 -11.28 -1.08
C ARG A 141 15.19 -10.74 0.34
N ALA A 142 15.38 -11.62 1.33
CA ALA A 142 15.49 -11.21 2.73
C ALA A 142 16.66 -10.25 2.99
N GLY A 143 17.82 -10.46 2.37
CA GLY A 143 18.96 -9.55 2.48
C GLY A 143 18.67 -8.15 1.90
N ALA A 144 18.04 -8.10 0.73
CA ALA A 144 17.68 -6.84 0.09
C ALA A 144 16.63 -6.05 0.89
N LEU A 145 15.80 -6.70 1.70
CA LEU A 145 14.85 -6.02 2.57
C LEU A 145 15.53 -5.19 3.65
N ALA A 146 16.60 -5.70 4.26
CA ALA A 146 17.36 -4.98 5.27
C ALA A 146 18.01 -3.71 4.68
N ASP A 147 18.59 -3.82 3.48
CA ASP A 147 19.19 -2.69 2.76
C ASP A 147 18.12 -1.65 2.35
N ASP A 148 16.97 -2.11 1.86
CA ASP A 148 15.85 -1.24 1.48
C ASP A 148 15.28 -0.49 2.71
N LEU A 149 15.20 -1.12 3.89
CA LEU A 149 14.82 -0.46 5.15
C LEU A 149 15.84 0.60 5.56
N ALA A 150 17.13 0.24 5.55
CA ALA A 150 18.21 1.15 5.94
C ALA A 150 18.33 2.36 5.00
N SER A 151 18.01 2.21 3.73
CA SER A 151 18.04 3.29 2.72
C SER A 151 16.83 4.21 2.72
N GLY A 152 15.82 3.98 3.58
CA GLY A 152 14.61 4.80 3.65
C GLY A 152 13.64 4.59 2.47
N ARG A 153 13.80 3.55 1.69
CA ARG A 153 12.92 3.28 0.51
C ARG A 153 11.46 3.05 0.85
N PHE A 154 11.19 2.67 2.09
CA PHE A 154 9.83 2.46 2.59
C PHE A 154 9.36 3.57 3.52
N GLU A 155 10.02 4.71 3.55
CA GLU A 155 9.52 5.91 4.19
C GLU A 155 8.24 6.42 3.49
N PRO A 156 7.44 7.30 4.12
CA PRO A 156 6.26 7.88 3.50
C PRO A 156 6.57 8.45 2.10
N LEU A 157 5.67 8.17 1.15
CA LEU A 157 5.79 8.62 -0.23
C LEU A 157 5.77 10.15 -0.30
N ASP A 158 6.52 10.70 -1.24
CA ASP A 158 6.52 12.13 -1.54
C ASP A 158 5.39 12.46 -2.54
N LEU A 159 4.18 12.48 -1.99
CA LEU A 159 2.94 12.84 -2.69
C LEU A 159 2.30 14.04 -2.00
N GLU A 160 1.83 14.99 -2.79
CA GLU A 160 1.09 16.18 -2.29
C GLU A 160 -0.35 15.81 -1.91
N VAL A 161 -0.50 14.89 -0.96
CA VAL A 161 -1.79 14.42 -0.46
C VAL A 161 -1.78 14.37 1.07
N PRO A 162 -2.93 14.53 1.74
CA PRO A 162 -3.03 14.31 3.17
C PRO A 162 -2.49 12.93 3.53
N THR A 163 -1.55 12.89 4.48
CA THR A 163 -0.83 11.68 4.86
C THR A 163 -0.95 11.41 6.35
N LEU A 164 -1.34 10.19 6.71
CA LEU A 164 -1.39 9.69 8.07
C LEU A 164 -0.38 8.54 8.23
N VAL A 165 0.53 8.67 9.18
CA VAL A 165 1.43 7.58 9.58
C VAL A 165 0.76 6.78 10.70
N VAL A 166 0.66 5.47 10.52
CA VAL A 166 0.07 4.54 11.48
C VAL A 166 1.16 3.58 11.96
N ALA A 167 1.55 3.71 13.22
CA ALA A 167 2.41 2.72 13.86
C ALA A 167 1.66 1.40 14.06
N THR A 168 2.33 0.29 13.76
CA THR A 168 1.70 -1.04 13.72
C THR A 168 2.46 -2.09 14.55
N ASP A 169 3.37 -1.67 15.43
CA ASP A 169 4.17 -2.59 16.24
C ASP A 169 3.29 -3.38 17.22
N ASP A 170 2.45 -2.68 17.97
CA ASP A 170 1.56 -3.22 19.01
C ASP A 170 0.13 -2.69 18.81
N GLY A 171 -0.57 -3.17 17.77
CA GLY A 171 -1.86 -2.64 17.35
C GLY A 171 -1.72 -1.49 16.37
N TYR A 172 -2.64 -0.54 16.41
CA TYR A 172 -2.62 0.65 15.57
C TYR A 172 -2.54 1.92 16.39
N ALA A 173 -1.59 2.79 16.08
CA ALA A 173 -1.50 4.14 16.62
C ALA A 173 -1.30 5.15 15.45
N PRO A 174 -2.28 6.04 15.16
CA PRO A 174 -3.57 6.18 15.85
C PRO A 174 -4.49 4.96 15.70
N HIS A 175 -5.53 4.88 16.54
CA HIS A 175 -6.50 3.80 16.48
C HIS A 175 -7.29 3.79 15.17
N LEU A 176 -7.85 2.62 14.81
CA LEU A 176 -8.56 2.43 13.55
C LEU A 176 -9.70 3.45 13.34
N ASP A 177 -10.41 3.84 14.37
CA ASP A 177 -11.50 4.81 14.24
C ASP A 177 -10.98 6.19 13.85
N GLU A 178 -9.85 6.63 14.39
CA GLU A 178 -9.16 7.87 14.01
C GLU A 178 -8.63 7.81 12.57
N VAL A 179 -8.13 6.65 12.14
CA VAL A 179 -7.74 6.42 10.73
C VAL A 179 -8.96 6.59 9.81
N VAL A 180 -10.10 6.03 10.18
CA VAL A 180 -11.35 6.14 9.39
C VAL A 180 -11.88 7.57 9.41
N GLU A 181 -11.80 8.29 10.52
CA GLU A 181 -12.14 9.72 10.60
C GLU A 181 -11.26 10.57 9.67
N PHE A 182 -9.94 10.37 9.72
CA PHE A 182 -9.00 11.01 8.78
C PHE A 182 -9.39 10.78 7.32
N LEU A 183 -9.80 9.56 6.97
CA LEU A 183 -10.18 9.20 5.60
C LEU A 183 -11.54 9.77 5.17
N ARG A 184 -12.44 10.07 6.11
CA ARG A 184 -13.76 10.66 5.87
C ARG A 184 -13.77 12.18 5.93
N ALA A 185 -12.76 12.78 6.56
CA ALA A 185 -12.64 14.23 6.64
C ALA A 185 -12.65 14.85 5.25
N GLU A 186 -13.29 15.98 5.06
CA GLU A 186 -13.21 16.69 3.79
C GLU A 186 -11.80 17.21 3.54
N ALA A 187 -11.31 17.07 2.31
CA ALA A 187 -10.04 17.69 1.94
C ALA A 187 -10.19 19.21 2.12
N GLY A 188 -9.65 19.72 3.20
CA GLY A 188 -9.48 21.18 3.35
C GLY A 188 -8.59 21.67 2.21
N VAL A 189 -8.95 22.80 1.60
CA VAL A 189 -8.13 23.46 0.60
C VAL A 189 -6.79 23.85 1.24
N GLY A 190 -5.77 23.04 1.02
CA GLY A 190 -4.42 23.29 1.51
C GLY A 190 -3.74 21.97 1.86
N GLY A 191 -2.65 21.63 1.17
CA GLY A 191 -1.80 20.50 1.53
C GLY A 191 -1.39 20.60 3.01
N GLY A 192 -2.06 19.83 3.86
CA GLY A 192 -1.82 19.82 5.30
C GLY A 192 -0.65 18.89 5.64
N PRO A 193 0.02 19.14 6.78
CA PRO A 193 1.23 18.44 7.19
C PRO A 193 0.96 16.96 7.47
N ILE A 194 2.03 16.17 7.39
CA ILE A 194 2.07 14.78 7.87
C ILE A 194 1.59 14.78 9.33
N LEU A 195 0.42 14.17 9.58
CA LEU A 195 -0.06 13.96 10.94
C LEU A 195 0.69 12.74 11.52
N VAL A 196 1.73 13.03 12.29
CA VAL A 196 2.39 12.02 13.13
C VAL A 196 1.64 12.03 14.46
N ALA A 197 1.09 10.88 14.86
CA ALA A 197 0.54 10.74 16.21
C ALA A 197 1.68 11.00 17.21
N GLN A 198 1.57 12.05 18.02
CA GLN A 198 2.48 12.28 19.13
C GLN A 198 2.16 11.26 20.22
N SER A 199 3.16 10.45 20.57
CA SER A 199 3.14 9.49 21.69
C SER A 199 3.04 10.18 23.03
#